data_cbf76e09ef7bc7bd03eb9abaed0ff296
#
_entry.id   cbf76e09ef7bc7bd03eb9abaed0ff296
#
_cell.length_a   1.000
_cell.length_b   1.000
_cell.length_c   1.000
_cell.angle_alpha   90.00
_cell.angle_beta   90.00
_cell.angle_gamma   90.00
#
_symmetry.space_group_name_H-M   'P 1'
#
loop_
_entity.id
_entity.type
_entity.pdbx_description
1 polymer ?
#
loop_
_entity_poly.entity_id
_entity_poly.type
_entity_poly.pdbx_seq_one_letter_code
_entity_poly.pdbx_strand_id
1 'polypeptide(L)'
;GNRLEVVPLQHQTLPYCPSCSTNGIAQLLSMRRVAFVSAPKPRTSASVKTNQVEAEMIAATVVEIYRQTKEWFDENQTVGVIVPYRNQIATVRSAIDQHGIDVLHNITIDTVERYQGSQRDYIIYGFTVQQYNQLNFLTNNVFVEDGMVIDRKLNVAMTRARLQLLMVGNADILMENFTFYKLLMYLKEKDCFFDIPPTEYCKGEFKVEELKETTASNGLLQLGEDFEKTIINYGRLEFDTPQTAYNRQTDKAVTVSAKDQVRMYCQYYMPQYLKEAETVWREKYQSIMKMAESCGKHVVMIDIGCGPATYGIAFAQRFAAEMNKIEYVGVDTSEEMLRMGERLFDERQTSNQQPSEKQWSNVEHQFTSSIDEAADILKSDNETEESCLLSRFVVFNIAHLLACIDGNMAETLAMKINGIIKRHPQNKYTVVVTDNDFDRRMRSYGVFKRCVNN
;
A
#
# COMPACT_ATOMS: atom_id res chain seq x y z
N GLY A 1 -7.59 34.88 4.64
CA GLY A 1 -6.75 33.77 5.03
C GLY A 1 -5.57 34.25 5.86
N ASN A 2 -5.45 33.77 7.08
CA ASN A 2 -4.31 34.06 7.94
C ASN A 2 -3.07 33.37 7.35
N ARG A 3 -2.24 34.11 6.66
CA ARG A 3 -0.88 33.70 6.35
C ARG A 3 -0.07 33.78 7.64
N LEU A 4 0.53 32.65 8.05
CA LEU A 4 1.57 32.66 9.08
C LEU A 4 2.71 33.54 8.57
N GLU A 5 2.97 34.67 9.25
CA GLU A 5 4.14 35.49 8.97
C GLU A 5 5.37 34.74 9.47
N VAL A 6 6.32 34.51 8.58
CA VAL A 6 7.61 33.96 8.91
C VAL A 6 8.42 35.01 9.61
N VAL A 7 8.64 34.87 10.91
CA VAL A 7 9.59 35.71 11.65
C VAL A 7 11.00 35.28 11.21
N PRO A 8 11.79 36.19 10.58
CA PRO A 8 13.17 35.83 10.23
C PRO A 8 13.99 35.61 11.49
N LEU A 9 14.43 34.41 11.71
CA LEU A 9 15.37 34.08 12.78
C LEU A 9 16.77 34.54 12.38
N GLN A 10 17.47 35.24 13.29
CA GLN A 10 18.80 35.80 13.06
C GLN A 10 19.90 34.81 12.64
N HIS A 11 19.63 33.50 12.72
CA HIS A 11 20.61 32.44 12.46
C HIS A 11 20.10 31.41 11.44
N GLN A 12 19.51 31.89 10.34
CA GLN A 12 19.05 30.98 9.27
C GLN A 12 20.12 30.60 8.24
N THR A 13 21.40 30.78 8.54
CA THR A 13 22.50 30.30 7.71
C THR A 13 22.70 28.82 7.97
N LEU A 14 22.87 28.04 6.89
CA LEU A 14 23.30 26.65 7.03
C LEU A 14 24.67 26.63 7.70
N PRO A 15 24.91 25.81 8.72
CA PRO A 15 26.11 25.89 9.56
C PRO A 15 27.39 25.41 8.86
N TYR A 16 27.31 24.98 7.61
CA TYR A 16 28.39 24.33 6.88
C TYR A 16 28.97 25.17 5.75
N CYS A 17 30.31 25.17 5.64
CA CYS A 17 31.04 25.82 4.58
C CYS A 17 31.42 24.81 3.46
N PRO A 18 30.98 25.01 2.20
CA PRO A 18 31.20 24.07 1.09
C PRO A 18 32.67 23.84 0.70
N SER A 19 33.56 24.73 1.10
CA SER A 19 34.95 24.78 0.61
C SER A 19 35.87 23.64 1.09
N CYS A 20 35.42 22.80 2.02
CA CYS A 20 36.28 21.85 2.70
C CYS A 20 35.95 20.37 2.48
N SER A 21 34.88 19.98 1.79
CA SER A 21 34.50 18.58 1.61
C SER A 21 34.28 18.18 0.15
N THR A 22 34.87 17.05 -0.23
CA THR A 22 34.63 16.36 -1.50
C THR A 22 33.43 15.40 -1.43
N ASN A 23 32.84 15.18 -0.23
CA ASN A 23 31.72 14.28 -0.02
C ASN A 23 30.41 14.92 -0.51
N GLY A 24 29.68 14.22 -1.40
CA GLY A 24 28.47 14.70 -2.01
C GLY A 24 27.33 14.94 -1.00
N ILE A 25 27.21 14.14 0.09
CA ILE A 25 26.24 14.39 1.16
C ILE A 25 26.57 15.70 1.88
N ALA A 26 27.84 15.97 2.16
CA ALA A 26 28.28 17.22 2.75
C ALA A 26 27.94 18.43 1.88
N GLN A 27 28.13 18.33 0.57
CA GLN A 27 27.74 19.37 -0.39
C GLN A 27 26.21 19.57 -0.37
N LEU A 28 25.41 18.50 -0.38
CA LEU A 28 23.96 18.57 -0.33
C LEU A 28 23.49 19.27 0.95
N LEU A 29 24.05 18.92 2.10
CA LEU A 29 23.75 19.53 3.40
C LEU A 29 24.12 21.03 3.42
N SER A 30 25.22 21.44 2.75
CA SER A 30 25.64 22.84 2.71
C SER A 30 24.78 23.71 1.79
N MET A 31 24.17 23.13 0.76
CA MET A 31 23.51 23.86 -0.31
C MET A 31 21.98 23.94 -0.16
N ARG A 32 21.37 22.99 0.55
CA ARG A 32 19.91 22.86 0.57
C ARG A 32 19.36 22.72 1.98
N ARG A 33 18.44 23.61 2.36
CA ARG A 33 17.70 23.52 3.64
C ARG A 33 16.66 22.43 3.62
N VAL A 34 16.07 22.19 2.46
CA VAL A 34 15.13 21.11 2.21
C VAL A 34 15.64 20.34 1.01
N ALA A 35 15.72 19.02 1.11
CA ALA A 35 16.09 18.16 0.00
C ALA A 35 15.29 16.85 0.03
N PHE A 36 14.99 16.33 -1.15
CA PHE A 36 14.47 14.99 -1.34
C PHE A 36 15.48 14.18 -2.15
N VAL A 37 15.82 13.00 -1.65
CA VAL A 37 16.69 12.04 -2.34
C VAL A 37 15.89 10.79 -2.68
N SER A 38 15.86 10.43 -3.95
CA SER A 38 15.13 9.27 -4.43
C SER A 38 15.82 7.97 -3.99
N ALA A 39 15.06 7.09 -3.33
CA ALA A 39 15.50 5.75 -2.93
C ALA A 39 14.72 4.70 -3.73
N PRO A 40 15.39 3.79 -4.46
CA PRO A 40 14.69 2.79 -5.24
C PRO A 40 14.00 1.75 -4.34
N LYS A 41 13.05 1.03 -4.93
CA LYS A 41 12.47 -0.15 -4.29
C LYS A 41 13.56 -1.22 -4.12
N PRO A 42 13.72 -1.82 -2.93
CA PRO A 42 14.68 -2.90 -2.75
C PRO A 42 14.31 -4.12 -3.61
N ARG A 43 15.31 -4.80 -4.18
CA ARG A 43 15.10 -6.01 -5.00
C ARG A 43 14.50 -7.15 -4.19
N THR A 44 14.89 -7.26 -2.93
CA THR A 44 14.37 -8.23 -1.96
C THR A 44 14.07 -7.49 -0.67
N SER A 45 12.91 -7.73 -0.08
CA SER A 45 12.54 -7.18 1.23
C SER A 45 11.85 -8.26 2.05
N ALA A 46 12.26 -8.39 3.31
CA ALA A 46 11.61 -9.29 4.26
C ALA A 46 10.19 -8.82 4.62
N SER A 47 9.91 -7.54 4.45
CA SER A 47 8.62 -6.93 4.75
C SER A 47 8.41 -5.68 3.89
N VAL A 48 7.18 -5.45 3.46
CA VAL A 48 6.79 -4.20 2.78
C VAL A 48 6.88 -2.96 3.69
N LYS A 49 7.01 -3.17 5.01
CA LYS A 49 7.14 -2.11 6.03
C LYS A 49 8.60 -1.78 6.36
N THR A 50 9.56 -2.36 5.63
CA THR A 50 11.00 -2.10 5.79
C THR A 50 11.67 -1.91 4.44
N ASN A 51 12.53 -0.90 4.34
CA ASN A 51 13.36 -0.64 3.17
C ASN A 51 14.82 -0.48 3.61
N GLN A 52 15.62 -1.51 3.33
CA GLN A 52 17.03 -1.55 3.73
C GLN A 52 17.84 -0.48 3.00
N VAL A 53 17.57 -0.25 1.70
CA VAL A 53 18.30 0.75 0.89
C VAL A 53 18.05 2.16 1.44
N GLU A 54 16.79 2.48 1.76
CA GLU A 54 16.44 3.76 2.38
C GLU A 54 17.10 3.92 3.76
N ALA A 55 17.15 2.85 4.55
CA ALA A 55 17.79 2.86 5.86
C ALA A 55 19.30 3.14 5.79
N GLU A 56 19.99 2.56 4.80
CA GLU A 56 21.41 2.80 4.55
C GLU A 56 21.69 4.25 4.11
N MET A 57 20.83 4.80 3.23
CA MET A 57 20.92 6.21 2.82
C MET A 57 20.67 7.16 4.01
N ILE A 58 19.70 6.86 4.86
CA ILE A 58 19.44 7.60 6.09
C ILE A 58 20.65 7.52 7.03
N ALA A 59 21.22 6.33 7.23
CA ALA A 59 22.40 6.15 8.08
C ALA A 59 23.61 6.93 7.58
N ALA A 60 23.89 6.90 6.28
CA ALA A 60 24.99 7.68 5.68
C ALA A 60 24.79 9.19 5.92
N THR A 61 23.55 9.67 5.83
CA THR A 61 23.21 11.08 6.10
C THR A 61 23.42 11.43 7.58
N VAL A 62 22.96 10.58 8.51
CA VAL A 62 23.13 10.77 9.95
C VAL A 62 24.63 10.85 10.32
N VAL A 63 25.42 9.94 9.75
CA VAL A 63 26.88 9.91 9.99
C VAL A 63 27.55 11.18 9.48
N GLU A 64 27.14 11.67 8.30
CA GLU A 64 27.71 12.91 7.77
C GLU A 64 27.30 14.14 8.59
N ILE A 65 26.04 14.22 9.05
CA ILE A 65 25.60 15.27 9.97
C ILE A 65 26.45 15.22 11.26
N TYR A 66 26.67 14.05 11.82
CA TYR A 66 27.52 13.90 13.00
C TYR A 66 28.94 14.40 12.75
N ARG A 67 29.56 14.04 11.61
CA ARG A 67 30.92 14.50 11.27
C ARG A 67 31.01 16.03 11.23
N GLN A 68 29.99 16.69 10.67
CA GLN A 68 29.95 18.15 10.56
C GLN A 68 29.65 18.86 11.87
N THR A 69 28.93 18.18 12.76
CA THR A 69 28.46 18.79 14.03
C THR A 69 29.20 18.25 15.26
N LYS A 70 30.25 17.47 15.06
CA LYS A 70 30.95 16.69 16.10
C LYS A 70 31.29 17.50 17.34
N GLU A 71 31.69 18.78 17.17
CA GLU A 71 32.10 19.66 18.27
C GLU A 71 30.95 20.09 19.18
N TRP A 72 29.72 20.10 18.67
CA TRP A 72 28.51 20.55 19.37
C TRP A 72 27.35 19.56 19.27
N PHE A 73 27.63 18.34 18.85
CA PHE A 73 26.61 17.30 18.67
C PHE A 73 25.95 16.94 20.00
N ASP A 74 24.62 17.03 20.01
CA ASP A 74 23.76 16.59 21.10
C ASP A 74 22.77 15.54 20.55
N GLU A 75 22.79 14.33 21.11
CA GLU A 75 21.97 13.20 20.68
C GLU A 75 20.47 13.47 20.74
N ASN A 76 20.04 14.43 21.59
CA ASN A 76 18.64 14.79 21.80
C ASN A 76 18.20 16.04 21.02
N GLN A 77 19.13 16.81 20.45
CA GLN A 77 18.84 18.09 19.81
C GLN A 77 19.29 18.15 18.35
N THR A 78 20.41 17.52 18.01
CA THR A 78 21.02 17.75 16.69
C THR A 78 20.29 17.02 15.58
N VAL A 79 20.14 15.70 15.66
CA VAL A 79 19.56 14.92 14.56
C VAL A 79 18.44 14.00 15.03
N GLY A 80 17.41 13.87 14.20
CA GLY A 80 16.36 12.90 14.41
C GLY A 80 15.83 12.31 13.12
N VAL A 81 15.33 11.09 13.19
CA VAL A 81 14.79 10.38 12.05
C VAL A 81 13.32 10.07 12.27
N ILE A 82 12.52 10.37 11.27
CA ILE A 82 11.08 10.09 11.25
C ILE A 82 10.80 9.04 10.18
N VAL A 83 10.11 7.96 10.54
CA VAL A 83 9.68 6.91 9.61
C VAL A 83 8.23 6.50 9.89
N PRO A 84 7.47 6.01 8.90
CA PRO A 84 6.05 5.71 9.10
C PRO A 84 5.79 4.39 9.84
N TYR A 85 6.76 3.47 9.86
CA TYR A 85 6.57 2.12 10.38
C TYR A 85 7.56 1.77 11.49
N ARG A 86 7.08 1.16 12.59
CA ARG A 86 7.92 0.70 13.69
C ARG A 86 9.01 -0.29 13.25
N ASN A 87 8.70 -1.14 12.27
CA ASN A 87 9.68 -2.09 11.75
C ASN A 87 10.86 -1.37 11.08
N GLN A 88 10.61 -0.22 10.42
CA GLN A 88 11.66 0.57 9.80
C GLN A 88 12.57 1.24 10.83
N ILE A 89 12.07 1.55 12.02
CA ILE A 89 12.88 2.09 13.14
C ILE A 89 14.05 1.14 13.43
N ALA A 90 13.77 -0.16 13.58
CA ALA A 90 14.80 -1.16 13.85
C ALA A 90 15.80 -1.30 12.68
N THR A 91 15.31 -1.23 11.43
CA THR A 91 16.14 -1.30 10.24
C THR A 91 17.10 -0.10 10.15
N VAL A 92 16.60 1.11 10.38
CA VAL A 92 17.42 2.33 10.40
C VAL A 92 18.42 2.30 11.55
N ARG A 93 17.98 1.87 12.74
CA ARG A 93 18.87 1.72 13.91
C ARG A 93 20.02 0.79 13.58
N SER A 94 19.73 -0.39 13.04
CA SER A 94 20.77 -1.36 12.65
C SER A 94 21.73 -0.80 11.60
N ALA A 95 21.23 -0.04 10.62
CA ALA A 95 22.09 0.59 9.61
C ALA A 95 23.01 1.65 10.22
N ILE A 96 22.55 2.44 11.18
CA ILE A 96 23.37 3.44 11.88
C ILE A 96 24.42 2.76 12.75
N ASP A 97 24.05 1.72 13.49
CA ASP A 97 24.95 1.01 14.41
C ASP A 97 26.11 0.33 13.68
N GLN A 98 25.93 -0.07 12.43
CA GLN A 98 27.00 -0.63 11.58
C GLN A 98 28.18 0.34 11.35
N HIS A 99 27.99 1.65 11.54
CA HIS A 99 29.05 2.63 11.44
C HIS A 99 29.93 2.73 12.71
N GLY A 100 29.58 2.06 13.79
CA GLY A 100 30.40 1.97 15.01
C GLY A 100 30.59 3.30 15.75
N ILE A 101 29.62 4.20 15.70
CA ILE A 101 29.66 5.52 16.37
C ILE A 101 28.66 5.49 17.54
N ASP A 102 29.13 5.22 18.74
CA ASP A 102 28.32 4.94 19.94
C ASP A 102 27.28 6.02 20.25
N VAL A 103 27.63 7.30 20.11
CA VAL A 103 26.70 8.40 20.39
C VAL A 103 25.48 8.41 19.45
N LEU A 104 25.60 7.88 18.25
CA LEU A 104 24.51 7.80 17.30
C LEU A 104 23.48 6.70 17.63
N HIS A 105 23.84 5.75 18.49
CA HIS A 105 22.90 4.75 19.00
C HIS A 105 21.73 5.39 19.76
N ASN A 106 21.93 6.54 20.40
CA ASN A 106 20.95 7.18 21.27
C ASN A 106 20.05 8.21 20.54
N ILE A 107 20.34 8.56 19.29
CA ILE A 107 19.49 9.53 18.58
C ILE A 107 18.05 9.03 18.47
N THR A 108 17.11 9.95 18.41
CA THR A 108 15.69 9.61 18.28
C THR A 108 15.36 9.16 16.86
N ILE A 109 14.86 7.92 16.74
CA ILE A 109 14.24 7.38 15.52
C ILE A 109 12.83 6.96 15.91
N ASP A 110 11.78 7.60 15.38
CA ASP A 110 10.41 7.28 15.75
C ASP A 110 9.41 7.64 14.65
N THR A 111 8.12 7.35 14.89
CA THR A 111 7.03 7.69 13.99
C THR A 111 6.61 9.16 14.15
N VAL A 112 5.93 9.69 13.13
CA VAL A 112 5.44 11.08 13.11
C VAL A 112 4.63 11.42 14.36
N GLU A 113 3.78 10.49 14.81
CA GLU A 113 2.89 10.69 15.96
C GLU A 113 3.67 10.90 17.25
N ARG A 114 4.81 10.23 17.43
CA ARG A 114 5.65 10.36 18.61
C ARG A 114 6.60 11.56 18.55
N TYR A 115 6.85 12.07 17.36
CA TYR A 115 7.60 13.32 17.18
C TYR A 115 6.77 14.58 17.45
N GLN A 116 5.47 14.44 17.70
CA GLN A 116 4.61 15.58 17.99
C GLN A 116 5.11 16.32 19.25
N GLY A 117 5.37 17.62 19.12
CA GLY A 117 5.90 18.46 20.20
C GLY A 117 7.42 18.49 20.35
N SER A 118 8.19 17.65 19.64
CA SER A 118 9.66 17.68 19.65
C SER A 118 10.23 18.25 18.34
N GLN A 119 11.41 18.84 18.41
CA GLN A 119 12.13 19.41 17.28
C GLN A 119 13.61 19.00 17.33
N ARG A 120 14.26 18.96 16.15
CA ARG A 120 15.70 18.75 16.01
C ARG A 120 16.27 19.76 15.04
N ASP A 121 17.56 19.97 15.07
CA ASP A 121 18.22 20.83 14.08
C ASP A 121 18.11 20.22 12.69
N TYR A 122 18.38 18.93 12.59
CA TYR A 122 18.28 18.14 11.36
C TYR A 122 17.20 17.08 11.54
N ILE A 123 16.24 17.03 10.61
CA ILE A 123 15.27 15.95 10.50
C ILE A 123 15.50 15.21 9.21
N ILE A 124 15.56 13.88 9.30
CA ILE A 124 15.54 13.01 8.14
C ILE A 124 14.21 12.26 8.14
N TYR A 125 13.42 12.45 7.09
CA TYR A 125 12.12 11.82 6.94
C TYR A 125 12.19 10.71 5.88
N GLY A 126 12.15 9.45 6.32
CA GLY A 126 12.06 8.28 5.45
C GLY A 126 10.60 7.93 5.17
N PHE A 127 10.23 7.76 3.91
CA PHE A 127 8.85 7.44 3.52
C PHE A 127 8.56 5.94 3.59
N THR A 128 9.54 5.07 3.41
CA THR A 128 9.45 3.60 3.48
C THR A 128 8.31 3.02 2.62
N VAL A 129 8.09 3.64 1.45
CA VAL A 129 7.04 3.24 0.52
C VAL A 129 7.62 2.32 -0.55
N GLN A 130 7.02 1.12 -0.69
CA GLN A 130 7.40 0.12 -1.68
C GLN A 130 6.24 -0.30 -2.58
N GLN A 131 5.01 0.10 -2.20
CA GLN A 131 3.78 -0.30 -2.87
C GLN A 131 2.76 0.84 -2.82
N TYR A 132 1.91 0.94 -3.83
CA TYR A 132 0.92 2.01 -3.99
C TYR A 132 -0.10 2.08 -2.85
N ASN A 133 -0.54 0.94 -2.32
CA ASN A 133 -1.49 0.90 -1.21
C ASN A 133 -0.96 1.52 0.09
N GLN A 134 0.37 1.61 0.27
CA GLN A 134 0.97 2.27 1.42
C GLN A 134 0.76 3.79 1.41
N LEU A 135 0.52 4.38 0.25
CA LEU A 135 0.18 5.80 0.12
C LEU A 135 -1.07 6.17 0.93
N ASN A 136 -2.07 5.27 0.97
CA ASN A 136 -3.28 5.47 1.79
C ASN A 136 -2.96 5.57 3.29
N PHE A 137 -1.96 4.82 3.76
CA PHE A 137 -1.53 4.91 5.16
C PHE A 137 -0.80 6.22 5.45
N LEU A 138 0.03 6.69 4.52
CA LEU A 138 0.74 7.96 4.68
C LEU A 138 -0.21 9.15 4.66
N THR A 139 -1.28 9.10 3.87
CA THR A 139 -2.23 10.20 3.65
C THR A 139 -3.58 10.03 4.35
N ASN A 140 -3.71 9.15 5.32
CA ASN A 140 -4.98 8.90 6.01
C ASN A 140 -5.47 10.06 6.91
N ASN A 141 -4.69 11.10 7.10
CA ASN A 141 -5.00 12.30 7.86
C ASN A 141 -5.09 13.57 6.96
N VAL A 142 -5.51 13.38 5.73
CA VAL A 142 -5.74 14.48 4.79
C VAL A 142 -7.11 15.12 5.06
N PHE A 143 -7.16 16.45 5.01
CA PHE A 143 -8.40 17.21 5.02
C PHE A 143 -8.29 18.38 4.04
N VAL A 144 -9.42 18.94 3.64
CA VAL A 144 -9.49 20.08 2.73
C VAL A 144 -9.92 21.32 3.52
N GLU A 145 -9.14 22.39 3.45
CA GLU A 145 -9.42 23.69 4.04
C GLU A 145 -9.17 24.79 2.99
N ASP A 146 -10.17 25.64 2.77
CA ASP A 146 -10.12 26.71 1.76
C ASP A 146 -9.70 26.22 0.34
N GLY A 147 -10.15 25.02 -0.04
CA GLY A 147 -9.81 24.40 -1.32
C GLY A 147 -8.39 23.82 -1.41
N MET A 148 -7.63 23.85 -0.32
CA MET A 148 -6.29 23.23 -0.23
C MET A 148 -6.34 21.90 0.48
N VAL A 149 -5.65 20.92 -0.08
CA VAL A 149 -5.45 19.62 0.52
C VAL A 149 -4.29 19.69 1.51
N ILE A 150 -4.55 19.37 2.77
CA ILE A 150 -3.57 19.42 3.85
C ILE A 150 -3.40 18.03 4.43
N ASP A 151 -2.17 17.48 4.36
CA ASP A 151 -1.79 16.26 5.06
C ASP A 151 -1.17 16.60 6.42
N ARG A 152 -1.88 16.23 7.49
CA ARG A 152 -1.44 16.54 8.85
C ARG A 152 -0.14 15.83 9.23
N LYS A 153 0.06 14.57 8.78
CA LYS A 153 1.28 13.82 9.10
C LYS A 153 2.50 14.43 8.42
N LEU A 154 2.37 14.71 7.12
CA LEU A 154 3.43 15.36 6.36
C LEU A 154 3.75 16.75 6.95
N ASN A 155 2.73 17.56 7.26
CA ASN A 155 2.91 18.85 7.86
C ASN A 155 3.63 18.78 9.22
N VAL A 156 3.25 17.83 10.08
CA VAL A 156 3.97 17.61 11.35
C VAL A 156 5.43 17.24 11.08
N ALA A 157 5.72 16.30 10.19
CA ALA A 157 7.08 15.88 9.88
C ALA A 157 7.93 17.05 9.35
N MET A 158 7.39 17.82 8.40
CA MET A 158 8.09 18.95 7.79
C MET A 158 8.42 20.09 8.79
N THR A 159 7.58 20.28 9.79
CA THR A 159 7.75 21.35 10.79
C THR A 159 8.61 20.95 12.00
N ARG A 160 9.20 19.77 12.02
CA ARG A 160 10.08 19.31 13.13
C ARG A 160 11.52 19.77 12.99
N ALA A 161 11.97 20.13 11.79
CA ALA A 161 13.32 20.59 11.52
C ALA A 161 13.49 22.08 11.88
N ARG A 162 14.47 22.40 12.71
CA ARG A 162 14.84 23.80 13.01
C ARG A 162 15.76 24.39 11.93
N LEU A 163 16.70 23.59 11.43
CA LEU A 163 17.69 24.03 10.44
C LEU A 163 17.48 23.36 9.07
N GLN A 164 17.35 22.03 9.02
CA GLN A 164 17.35 21.30 7.77
C GLN A 164 16.45 20.07 7.79
N LEU A 165 15.73 19.86 6.69
CA LEU A 165 14.88 18.71 6.44
C LEU A 165 15.40 17.96 5.21
N LEU A 166 15.77 16.69 5.40
CA LEU A 166 16.04 15.77 4.31
C LEU A 166 14.94 14.72 4.24
N MET A 167 14.51 14.42 3.03
CA MET A 167 13.50 13.42 2.75
C MET A 167 14.09 12.33 1.88
N VAL A 168 13.83 11.07 2.21
CA VAL A 168 14.32 9.89 1.46
C VAL A 168 13.15 8.97 1.18
N GLY A 169 12.96 8.55 -0.06
CA GLY A 169 11.87 7.66 -0.41
C GLY A 169 11.77 7.33 -1.90
N ASN A 170 10.87 6.43 -2.26
CA ASN A 170 10.65 6.06 -3.65
C ASN A 170 9.80 7.11 -4.36
N ALA A 171 10.46 7.88 -5.22
CA ALA A 171 9.81 8.98 -5.94
C ALA A 171 8.70 8.50 -6.88
N ASP A 172 8.89 7.37 -7.57
CA ASP A 172 7.92 6.86 -8.54
C ASP A 172 6.59 6.52 -7.88
N ILE A 173 6.66 5.86 -6.70
CA ILE A 173 5.47 5.51 -5.95
C ILE A 173 4.84 6.76 -5.30
N LEU A 174 5.64 7.64 -4.71
CA LEU A 174 5.14 8.86 -4.07
C LEU A 174 4.41 9.77 -5.06
N MET A 175 4.89 9.85 -6.31
CA MET A 175 4.26 10.63 -7.36
C MET A 175 2.87 10.15 -7.79
N GLU A 176 2.46 8.96 -7.37
CA GLU A 176 1.09 8.47 -7.60
C GLU A 176 0.06 9.05 -6.64
N ASN A 177 0.48 9.81 -5.62
CA ASN A 177 -0.41 10.51 -4.70
C ASN A 177 -0.33 12.02 -4.91
N PHE A 178 -1.47 12.70 -4.95
CA PHE A 178 -1.57 14.13 -5.21
C PHE A 178 -0.70 14.99 -4.29
N THR A 179 -0.75 14.75 -2.98
CA THR A 179 -0.01 15.55 -1.98
C THR A 179 1.50 15.42 -2.20
N PHE A 180 1.98 14.20 -2.34
CA PHE A 180 3.41 13.95 -2.56
C PHE A 180 3.87 14.36 -3.95
N TYR A 181 3.02 14.19 -4.97
CA TYR A 181 3.32 14.71 -6.30
C TYR A 181 3.57 16.23 -6.29
N LYS A 182 2.66 17.00 -5.67
CA LYS A 182 2.84 18.47 -5.55
C LYS A 182 4.11 18.82 -4.77
N LEU A 183 4.40 18.10 -3.69
CA LEU A 183 5.64 18.27 -2.94
C LEU A 183 6.87 18.02 -3.81
N LEU A 184 6.93 16.87 -4.48
CA LEU A 184 8.10 16.49 -5.29
C LEU A 184 8.28 17.40 -6.50
N MET A 185 7.19 17.85 -7.16
CA MET A 185 7.26 18.82 -8.25
C MET A 185 7.77 20.18 -7.76
N TYR A 186 7.30 20.65 -6.60
CA TYR A 186 7.82 21.86 -5.99
C TYR A 186 9.32 21.76 -5.68
N LEU A 187 9.76 20.61 -5.14
CA LEU A 187 11.17 20.40 -4.86
C LEU A 187 12.04 20.31 -6.13
N LYS A 188 11.49 19.75 -7.21
CA LYS A 188 12.14 19.77 -8.53
C LYS A 188 12.30 21.20 -9.06
N GLU A 189 11.24 22.00 -8.99
CA GLU A 189 11.28 23.42 -9.40
C GLU A 189 12.32 24.24 -8.62
N LYS A 190 12.56 23.86 -7.35
CA LYS A 190 13.52 24.54 -6.46
C LYS A 190 14.91 23.91 -6.45
N ASP A 191 15.22 23.01 -7.37
CA ASP A 191 16.48 22.24 -7.41
C ASP A 191 16.79 21.49 -6.08
N CYS A 192 15.76 21.01 -5.40
CA CYS A 192 15.84 20.31 -4.12
C CYS A 192 15.48 18.82 -4.23
N PHE A 193 15.32 18.30 -5.44
CA PHE A 193 15.07 16.90 -5.73
C PHE A 193 16.31 16.28 -6.38
N PHE A 194 16.76 15.13 -5.84
CA PHE A 194 17.96 14.43 -6.27
C PHE A 194 17.67 12.96 -6.54
N ASP A 195 18.05 12.49 -7.71
CA ASP A 195 18.02 11.07 -8.09
C ASP A 195 19.45 10.58 -8.18
N ILE A 196 19.92 9.99 -7.08
CA ILE A 196 21.32 9.58 -6.92
C ILE A 196 21.34 8.07 -6.67
N PRO A 197 22.14 7.28 -7.40
CA PRO A 197 22.30 5.87 -7.13
C PRO A 197 22.67 5.62 -5.66
N PRO A 198 22.01 4.71 -4.93
CA PRO A 198 22.26 4.50 -3.50
C PRO A 198 23.72 4.18 -3.20
N THR A 199 24.41 3.45 -4.09
CA THR A 199 25.82 3.11 -3.94
C THR A 199 26.72 4.32 -3.96
N GLU A 200 26.43 5.32 -4.78
CA GLU A 200 27.15 6.58 -4.86
C GLU A 200 26.77 7.48 -3.67
N TYR A 201 25.47 7.54 -3.34
CA TYR A 201 25.00 8.32 -2.21
C TYR A 201 25.63 7.87 -0.89
N CYS A 202 25.58 6.59 -0.57
CA CYS A 202 26.13 6.06 0.69
C CYS A 202 27.65 6.24 0.82
N LYS A 203 28.37 6.30 -0.30
CA LYS A 203 29.81 6.61 -0.32
C LYS A 203 30.12 8.10 -0.35
N GLY A 204 29.13 8.94 -0.65
CA GLY A 204 29.34 10.36 -0.90
C GLY A 204 30.07 10.68 -2.22
N GLU A 205 30.04 9.75 -3.18
CA GLU A 205 30.74 9.84 -4.47
C GLU A 205 29.88 10.50 -5.56
N PHE A 206 29.33 11.67 -5.27
CA PHE A 206 28.55 12.47 -6.22
C PHE A 206 28.76 13.97 -5.98
N LYS A 207 28.45 14.77 -6.99
CA LYS A 207 28.50 16.24 -6.90
C LYS A 207 27.12 16.82 -7.19
N VAL A 208 26.64 17.69 -6.31
CA VAL A 208 25.30 18.31 -6.42
C VAL A 208 25.18 19.18 -7.66
N GLU A 209 26.27 19.82 -8.10
CA GLU A 209 26.28 20.68 -9.29
C GLU A 209 26.15 19.87 -10.59
N GLU A 210 26.77 18.70 -10.66
CA GLU A 210 26.70 17.79 -11.81
C GLU A 210 25.31 17.17 -11.98
N LEU A 211 24.56 17.01 -10.89
CA LEU A 211 23.19 16.48 -10.93
C LEU A 211 22.18 17.44 -11.59
N LYS A 212 22.49 18.73 -11.67
CA LYS A 212 21.62 19.72 -12.34
C LYS A 212 21.55 19.51 -13.84
N GLU A 213 22.62 19.04 -14.48
CA GLU A 213 22.68 18.80 -15.92
C GLU A 213 22.02 17.47 -16.34
N THR A 214 22.01 16.47 -15.45
CA THR A 214 21.48 15.13 -15.73
C THR A 214 19.97 14.99 -15.44
N THR A 215 19.42 15.76 -14.54
CA THR A 215 17.99 15.67 -14.15
C THR A 215 17.02 16.31 -15.16
N ALA A 216 17.50 17.02 -16.15
CA ALA A 216 16.66 17.59 -17.20
C ALA A 216 16.21 16.56 -18.26
N SER A 217 16.80 15.36 -18.31
CA SER A 217 16.54 14.41 -19.39
C SER A 217 16.13 13.00 -18.97
N ASN A 218 16.23 12.61 -17.70
CA ASN A 218 15.97 11.23 -17.30
C ASN A 218 15.04 11.14 -16.11
N GLY A 219 13.79 10.81 -16.36
CA GLY A 219 13.06 10.08 -15.36
C GLY A 219 11.74 10.58 -14.82
N LEU A 220 11.07 11.50 -15.45
CA LEU A 220 9.62 11.32 -15.50
C LEU A 220 9.41 10.17 -16.47
N LEU A 221 8.94 9.04 -15.99
CA LEU A 221 8.36 8.02 -16.84
C LEU A 221 7.68 8.72 -18.01
N GLN A 222 8.11 8.46 -19.25
CA GLN A 222 7.31 8.76 -20.42
C GLN A 222 6.08 7.87 -20.30
N LEU A 223 5.15 8.36 -19.51
CA LEU A 223 3.85 7.75 -19.36
C LEU A 223 3.21 7.90 -20.73
N GLY A 224 3.01 6.78 -21.40
CA GLY A 224 2.27 6.75 -22.66
C GLY A 224 0.91 7.44 -22.50
N GLU A 225 0.18 7.63 -23.58
CA GLU A 225 -1.15 8.27 -23.64
C GLU A 225 -2.24 7.54 -22.82
N ASP A 226 -1.85 6.61 -21.96
CA ASP A 226 -2.74 5.80 -21.14
C ASP A 226 -3.33 6.66 -20.02
N PHE A 227 -4.63 6.88 -20.06
CA PHE A 227 -5.38 7.68 -19.09
C PHE A 227 -5.04 7.31 -17.64
N GLU A 228 -4.90 6.01 -17.35
CA GLU A 228 -4.64 5.47 -16.03
C GLU A 228 -3.28 5.92 -15.47
N LYS A 229 -2.31 6.18 -16.33
CA LYS A 229 -0.97 6.66 -15.94
C LYS A 229 -0.89 8.18 -15.79
N THR A 230 -1.84 8.91 -16.34
CA THR A 230 -1.87 10.38 -16.28
C THR A 230 -2.64 10.93 -15.09
N ILE A 231 -3.48 10.10 -14.47
CA ILE A 231 -4.33 10.49 -13.35
C ILE A 231 -3.70 10.09 -12.03
N ILE A 232 -3.64 11.02 -11.09
CA ILE A 232 -3.24 10.79 -9.71
C ILE A 232 -4.47 10.85 -8.83
N ASN A 233 -4.63 9.86 -7.97
CA ASN A 233 -5.75 9.79 -7.07
C ASN A 233 -5.63 10.78 -5.90
N TYR A 234 -6.75 11.37 -5.51
CA TYR A 234 -6.84 12.35 -4.44
C TYR A 234 -6.87 11.74 -3.04
N GLY A 235 -7.13 10.45 -2.91
CA GLY A 235 -7.33 9.79 -1.62
C GLY A 235 -7.81 8.36 -1.77
N ARG A 236 -8.69 7.91 -0.88
CA ARG A 236 -9.29 6.59 -0.96
C ARG A 236 -10.23 6.50 -2.17
N LEU A 237 -10.09 5.44 -2.96
CA LEU A 237 -11.00 5.17 -4.07
C LEU A 237 -12.40 4.87 -3.54
N GLU A 238 -13.41 5.47 -4.18
CA GLU A 238 -14.84 5.20 -3.95
C GLU A 238 -15.43 4.69 -5.25
N PHE A 239 -15.71 3.40 -5.31
CA PHE A 239 -15.97 2.71 -6.57
C PHE A 239 -17.39 2.87 -7.12
N ASP A 240 -18.27 3.57 -6.42
CA ASP A 240 -19.68 3.77 -6.80
C ASP A 240 -19.98 5.20 -7.26
N THR A 241 -19.13 6.15 -6.94
CA THR A 241 -19.31 7.57 -7.29
C THR A 241 -18.10 8.17 -7.99
N PRO A 242 -18.29 9.12 -8.93
CA PRO A 242 -17.18 9.85 -9.51
C PRO A 242 -16.40 10.62 -8.46
N GLN A 243 -15.08 10.61 -8.55
CA GLN A 243 -14.20 11.34 -7.66
C GLN A 243 -13.35 12.38 -8.40
N THR A 244 -12.93 13.41 -7.67
CA THR A 244 -11.95 14.35 -8.18
C THR A 244 -10.56 13.78 -8.01
N ALA A 245 -9.81 13.72 -9.11
CA ALA A 245 -8.42 13.32 -9.17
C ALA A 245 -7.58 14.45 -9.83
N TYR A 246 -6.30 14.22 -9.97
CA TYR A 246 -5.38 15.19 -10.55
C TYR A 246 -4.72 14.63 -11.82
N ASN A 247 -4.81 15.36 -12.92
CA ASN A 247 -4.18 14.98 -14.17
C ASN A 247 -2.77 15.59 -14.27
N ARG A 248 -1.76 14.76 -14.36
CA ARG A 248 -0.34 15.15 -14.40
C ARG A 248 0.03 15.97 -15.65
N GLN A 249 -0.57 15.65 -16.79
CA GLN A 249 -0.23 16.31 -18.05
C GLN A 249 -0.81 17.72 -18.15
N THR A 250 -2.02 17.90 -17.63
CA THR A 250 -2.74 19.18 -17.74
C THR A 250 -2.60 20.08 -16.52
N ASP A 251 -2.01 19.57 -15.43
CA ASP A 251 -1.91 20.24 -14.12
C ASP A 251 -3.26 20.74 -13.57
N LYS A 252 -4.32 19.94 -13.79
CA LYS A 252 -5.70 20.30 -13.43
C LYS A 252 -6.41 19.18 -12.70
N ALA A 253 -7.36 19.57 -11.84
CA ALA A 253 -8.32 18.63 -11.29
C ALA A 253 -9.23 18.07 -12.39
N VAL A 254 -9.51 16.78 -12.35
CA VAL A 254 -10.41 16.07 -13.25
C VAL A 254 -11.36 15.19 -12.48
N THR A 255 -12.53 14.95 -13.04
CA THR A 255 -13.47 13.97 -12.46
C THR A 255 -13.18 12.62 -13.04
N VAL A 256 -12.92 11.63 -12.20
CA VAL A 256 -12.69 10.23 -12.56
C VAL A 256 -13.95 9.44 -12.31
N SER A 257 -14.45 8.75 -13.32
CA SER A 257 -15.64 7.90 -13.20
C SER A 257 -15.40 6.71 -12.27
N ALA A 258 -16.46 6.13 -11.69
CA ALA A 258 -16.37 4.90 -10.91
C ALA A 258 -15.65 3.77 -11.69
N LYS A 259 -15.99 3.61 -12.96
CA LYS A 259 -15.35 2.65 -13.87
C LYS A 259 -13.83 2.84 -13.99
N ASP A 260 -13.37 4.08 -14.13
CA ASP A 260 -11.94 4.37 -14.25
C ASP A 260 -11.21 4.21 -12.90
N GLN A 261 -11.88 4.47 -11.80
CA GLN A 261 -11.34 4.17 -10.47
C GLN A 261 -11.13 2.66 -10.27
N VAL A 262 -12.07 1.82 -10.75
CA VAL A 262 -11.91 0.36 -10.72
C VAL A 262 -10.74 -0.09 -11.60
N ARG A 263 -10.53 0.52 -12.77
CA ARG A 263 -9.35 0.25 -13.61
C ARG A 263 -8.05 0.61 -12.89
N MET A 264 -8.02 1.79 -12.24
CA MET A 264 -6.87 2.20 -11.43
C MET A 264 -6.61 1.21 -10.30
N TYR A 265 -7.66 0.73 -9.63
CA TYR A 265 -7.53 -0.31 -8.61
C TYR A 265 -6.91 -1.59 -9.20
N CYS A 266 -7.40 -2.06 -10.34
CA CYS A 266 -6.86 -3.26 -11.00
C CYS A 266 -5.40 -3.10 -11.40
N GLN A 267 -4.99 -1.90 -11.83
CA GLN A 267 -3.62 -1.64 -12.25
C GLN A 267 -2.64 -1.53 -11.06
N TYR A 268 -3.03 -0.82 -9.99
CA TYR A 268 -2.10 -0.45 -8.92
C TYR A 268 -2.20 -1.33 -7.67
N TYR A 269 -3.37 -1.86 -7.37
CA TYR A 269 -3.61 -2.60 -6.11
C TYR A 269 -3.79 -4.10 -6.33
N MET A 270 -4.56 -4.49 -7.35
CA MET A 270 -4.90 -5.89 -7.60
C MET A 270 -3.67 -6.81 -7.77
N PRO A 271 -2.57 -6.43 -8.46
CA PRO A 271 -1.41 -7.31 -8.61
C PRO A 271 -0.77 -7.74 -7.29
N GLN A 272 -0.83 -6.88 -6.28
CA GLN A 272 -0.33 -7.19 -4.95
C GLN A 272 -1.27 -8.13 -4.20
N TYR A 273 -2.57 -7.82 -4.20
CA TYR A 273 -3.56 -8.66 -3.56
C TYR A 273 -3.69 -10.04 -4.23
N LEU A 274 -3.41 -10.12 -5.52
CA LEU A 274 -3.34 -11.39 -6.23
C LEU A 274 -2.20 -12.28 -5.67
N LYS A 275 -1.00 -11.73 -5.47
CA LYS A 275 0.13 -12.45 -4.85
C LYS A 275 -0.15 -12.88 -3.40
N GLU A 276 -0.86 -12.05 -2.66
CA GLU A 276 -1.32 -12.39 -1.30
C GLU A 276 -2.31 -13.55 -1.36
N ALA A 277 -3.32 -13.48 -2.22
CA ALA A 277 -4.30 -14.53 -2.43
C ALA A 277 -3.65 -15.86 -2.86
N GLU A 278 -2.69 -15.84 -3.80
CA GLU A 278 -1.91 -17.02 -4.20
C GLU A 278 -1.18 -17.65 -3.00
N THR A 279 -0.66 -16.84 -2.08
CA THR A 279 0.01 -17.33 -0.87
C THR A 279 -0.99 -17.96 0.08
N VAL A 280 -2.13 -17.32 0.32
CA VAL A 280 -3.21 -17.86 1.16
C VAL A 280 -3.68 -19.23 0.62
N TRP A 281 -3.96 -19.34 -0.68
CA TRP A 281 -4.44 -20.60 -1.28
C TRP A 281 -3.36 -21.67 -1.30
N ARG A 282 -2.10 -21.32 -1.42
CA ARG A 282 -0.98 -22.27 -1.27
C ARG A 282 -0.90 -22.83 0.15
N GLU A 283 -1.02 -21.99 1.17
CA GLU A 283 -1.00 -22.42 2.57
C GLU A 283 -2.22 -23.27 2.95
N LYS A 284 -3.39 -22.94 2.40
CA LYS A 284 -4.64 -23.66 2.65
C LYS A 284 -4.84 -24.89 1.78
N TYR A 285 -3.96 -25.16 0.84
CA TYR A 285 -4.11 -26.21 -0.19
C TYR A 285 -4.51 -27.55 0.39
N GLN A 286 -3.75 -28.10 1.35
CA GLN A 286 -3.98 -29.42 1.92
C GLN A 286 -5.35 -29.53 2.62
N SER A 287 -5.74 -28.49 3.35
CA SER A 287 -7.02 -28.47 4.05
C SER A 287 -8.21 -28.40 3.08
N ILE A 288 -8.09 -27.58 2.04
CA ILE A 288 -9.13 -27.45 1.00
C ILE A 288 -9.27 -28.75 0.21
N MET A 289 -8.16 -29.35 -0.23
CA MET A 289 -8.18 -30.61 -0.98
C MET A 289 -8.83 -31.74 -0.17
N LYS A 290 -8.44 -31.89 1.10
CA LYS A 290 -9.03 -32.91 1.98
C LYS A 290 -10.55 -32.77 2.13
N MET A 291 -11.04 -31.53 2.27
CA MET A 291 -12.48 -31.26 2.37
C MET A 291 -13.18 -31.47 1.03
N ALA A 292 -12.60 -30.99 -0.07
CA ALA A 292 -13.16 -31.15 -1.41
C ALA A 292 -13.28 -32.63 -1.83
N GLU A 293 -12.25 -33.45 -1.54
CA GLU A 293 -12.29 -34.91 -1.81
C GLU A 293 -13.48 -35.58 -1.15
N SER A 294 -13.80 -35.19 0.07
CA SER A 294 -14.95 -35.73 0.81
C SER A 294 -16.31 -35.24 0.27
N CYS A 295 -16.32 -34.32 -0.70
CA CYS A 295 -17.51 -33.76 -1.37
C CYS A 295 -17.43 -33.97 -2.90
N GLY A 296 -16.80 -35.04 -3.36
CA GLY A 296 -16.68 -35.35 -4.81
C GLY A 296 -15.93 -34.26 -5.62
N LYS A 297 -15.05 -33.48 -4.97
CA LYS A 297 -14.31 -32.38 -5.59
C LYS A 297 -15.20 -31.30 -6.23
N HIS A 298 -16.38 -31.08 -5.65
CA HIS A 298 -17.28 -30.00 -5.99
C HIS A 298 -17.17 -28.90 -4.94
N VAL A 299 -16.68 -27.72 -5.35
CA VAL A 299 -16.44 -26.58 -4.49
C VAL A 299 -17.29 -25.39 -4.90
N VAL A 300 -17.93 -24.78 -3.92
CA VAL A 300 -18.60 -23.47 -4.08
C VAL A 300 -17.80 -22.45 -3.29
N MET A 301 -17.29 -21.42 -3.95
CA MET A 301 -16.61 -20.30 -3.28
C MET A 301 -17.52 -19.07 -3.28
N ILE A 302 -17.91 -18.61 -2.10
CA ILE A 302 -18.65 -17.35 -1.90
C ILE A 302 -17.64 -16.33 -1.38
N ASP A 303 -17.27 -15.38 -2.23
CA ASP A 303 -16.24 -14.37 -2.01
C ASP A 303 -16.88 -13.03 -1.63
N ILE A 304 -16.88 -12.69 -0.34
CA ILE A 304 -17.60 -11.56 0.22
C ILE A 304 -16.69 -10.33 0.32
N GLY A 305 -17.08 -9.24 -0.34
CA GLY A 305 -16.21 -8.09 -0.59
C GLY A 305 -15.18 -8.43 -1.68
N CYS A 306 -15.62 -9.11 -2.73
CA CYS A 306 -14.74 -9.70 -3.74
C CYS A 306 -13.94 -8.67 -4.55
N GLY A 307 -14.39 -7.40 -4.56
CA GLY A 307 -13.85 -6.40 -5.48
C GLY A 307 -13.92 -6.90 -6.94
N PRO A 308 -12.83 -6.78 -7.73
CA PRO A 308 -12.77 -7.33 -9.08
C PRO A 308 -12.37 -8.83 -9.08
N ALA A 309 -12.86 -9.59 -8.12
CA ALA A 309 -12.68 -11.03 -7.97
C ALA A 309 -11.21 -11.51 -7.76
N THR A 310 -10.39 -10.72 -7.12
CA THR A 310 -8.95 -11.00 -6.97
C THR A 310 -8.66 -12.36 -6.34
N TYR A 311 -9.33 -12.66 -5.21
CA TYR A 311 -9.17 -13.93 -4.50
C TYR A 311 -9.82 -15.10 -5.24
N GLY A 312 -10.95 -14.86 -5.92
CA GLY A 312 -11.62 -15.85 -6.76
C GLY A 312 -10.77 -16.30 -7.95
N ILE A 313 -10.13 -15.35 -8.63
CA ILE A 313 -9.20 -15.62 -9.73
C ILE A 313 -8.02 -16.46 -9.26
N ALA A 314 -7.39 -16.10 -8.14
CA ALA A 314 -6.28 -16.86 -7.56
C ALA A 314 -6.72 -18.26 -7.11
N PHE A 315 -7.94 -18.41 -6.59
CA PHE A 315 -8.53 -19.68 -6.22
C PHE A 315 -8.72 -20.58 -7.45
N ALA A 316 -9.37 -20.06 -8.48
CA ALA A 316 -9.60 -20.82 -9.71
C ALA A 316 -8.26 -21.21 -10.35
N GLN A 317 -7.28 -20.33 -10.44
CA GLN A 317 -5.93 -20.65 -10.95
C GLN A 317 -5.28 -21.80 -10.17
N ARG A 318 -5.46 -21.82 -8.87
CA ARG A 318 -4.80 -22.84 -8.02
C ARG A 318 -5.51 -24.19 -8.06
N PHE A 319 -6.85 -24.23 -8.17
CA PHE A 319 -7.64 -25.41 -7.91
C PHE A 319 -8.40 -25.97 -9.13
N ALA A 320 -8.59 -25.23 -10.22
CA ALA A 320 -9.39 -25.70 -11.35
C ALA A 320 -8.93 -27.05 -11.91
N ALA A 321 -7.62 -27.29 -11.95
CA ALA A 321 -7.05 -28.55 -12.43
C ALA A 321 -7.31 -29.76 -11.52
N GLU A 322 -7.62 -29.52 -10.25
CA GLU A 322 -7.74 -30.53 -9.20
C GLU A 322 -9.21 -30.85 -8.86
N MET A 323 -10.12 -29.93 -9.21
CA MET A 323 -11.55 -30.04 -8.90
C MET A 323 -12.34 -30.57 -10.09
N ASN A 324 -13.46 -31.22 -9.81
CA ASN A 324 -14.43 -31.63 -10.83
C ASN A 324 -15.32 -30.44 -11.24
N LYS A 325 -15.71 -29.61 -10.27
CA LYS A 325 -16.49 -28.38 -10.49
C LYS A 325 -16.10 -27.32 -9.46
N ILE A 326 -15.96 -26.07 -9.92
CA ILE A 326 -15.86 -24.88 -9.10
C ILE A 326 -17.02 -23.96 -9.47
N GLU A 327 -17.80 -23.56 -8.49
CA GLU A 327 -18.83 -22.53 -8.60
C GLU A 327 -18.37 -21.32 -7.81
N TYR A 328 -18.01 -20.24 -8.49
CA TYR A 328 -17.59 -19.00 -7.88
C TYR A 328 -18.74 -18.00 -7.81
N VAL A 329 -18.94 -17.40 -6.64
CA VAL A 329 -19.91 -16.33 -6.43
C VAL A 329 -19.20 -15.13 -5.81
N GLY A 330 -19.03 -14.08 -6.61
CA GLY A 330 -18.50 -12.79 -6.15
C GLY A 330 -19.60 -11.92 -5.55
N VAL A 331 -19.40 -11.44 -4.35
CA VAL A 331 -20.34 -10.52 -3.66
C VAL A 331 -19.64 -9.21 -3.35
N ASP A 332 -20.14 -8.11 -3.89
CA ASP A 332 -19.65 -6.76 -3.60
C ASP A 332 -20.79 -5.74 -3.71
N THR A 333 -20.69 -4.63 -3.03
CA THR A 333 -21.69 -3.54 -3.13
C THR A 333 -21.47 -2.67 -4.35
N SER A 334 -20.25 -2.64 -4.91
CA SER A 334 -19.91 -1.85 -6.07
C SER A 334 -20.21 -2.58 -7.38
N GLU A 335 -21.19 -2.07 -8.14
CA GLU A 335 -21.53 -2.62 -9.45
C GLU A 335 -20.34 -2.61 -10.42
N GLU A 336 -19.52 -1.57 -10.41
CA GLU A 336 -18.38 -1.48 -11.33
C GLU A 336 -17.27 -2.49 -10.95
N MET A 337 -17.10 -2.82 -9.67
CA MET A 337 -16.22 -3.90 -9.21
C MET A 337 -16.74 -5.26 -9.72
N LEU A 338 -18.04 -5.53 -9.55
CA LEU A 338 -18.66 -6.77 -10.01
C LEU A 338 -18.54 -6.94 -11.53
N ARG A 339 -18.83 -5.88 -12.31
CA ARG A 339 -18.66 -5.89 -13.78
C ARG A 339 -17.21 -6.15 -14.20
N MET A 340 -16.26 -5.59 -13.46
CA MET A 340 -14.84 -5.85 -13.75
C MET A 340 -14.45 -7.29 -13.41
N GLY A 341 -14.93 -7.82 -12.30
CA GLY A 341 -14.71 -9.21 -11.90
C GLY A 341 -15.24 -10.20 -12.94
N GLU A 342 -16.48 -10.01 -13.38
CA GLU A 342 -17.10 -10.80 -14.45
C GLU A 342 -16.26 -10.78 -15.74
N ARG A 343 -15.88 -9.60 -16.20
CA ARG A 343 -15.02 -9.44 -17.37
C ARG A 343 -13.68 -10.18 -17.23
N LEU A 344 -13.03 -10.08 -16.06
CA LEU A 344 -11.74 -10.74 -15.82
C LEU A 344 -11.85 -12.28 -15.77
N PHE A 345 -12.97 -12.83 -15.30
CA PHE A 345 -13.26 -14.25 -15.39
C PHE A 345 -13.50 -14.70 -16.84
N ASP A 346 -14.33 -13.96 -17.59
CA ASP A 346 -14.63 -14.25 -19.01
C ASP A 346 -13.38 -14.22 -19.88
N GLU A 347 -12.52 -13.21 -19.69
CA GLU A 347 -11.27 -13.08 -20.45
C GLU A 347 -10.33 -14.28 -20.21
N ARG A 348 -10.31 -14.83 -19.00
CA ARG A 348 -9.49 -16.00 -18.66
C ARG A 348 -10.07 -17.31 -19.18
N GLN A 349 -11.39 -17.44 -19.27
CA GLN A 349 -12.03 -18.60 -19.88
C GLN A 349 -11.83 -18.62 -21.39
N THR A 350 -11.74 -17.46 -22.03
CA THR A 350 -11.68 -17.33 -23.50
C THR A 350 -10.25 -17.20 -24.04
N SER A 351 -9.25 -16.92 -23.21
CA SER A 351 -7.88 -16.67 -23.68
C SER A 351 -7.17 -17.96 -24.12
N ASN A 352 -7.05 -18.15 -25.43
CA ASN A 352 -6.31 -19.24 -26.07
C ASN A 352 -4.78 -19.01 -26.17
N GLN A 353 -4.19 -18.10 -25.39
CA GLN A 353 -2.83 -17.61 -25.69
C GLN A 353 -1.68 -18.41 -25.07
N GLN A 354 -1.91 -19.40 -24.22
CA GLN A 354 -0.85 -20.33 -23.78
C GLN A 354 -1.36 -21.77 -23.72
N PRO A 355 -0.75 -22.72 -24.44
CA PRO A 355 -1.18 -24.14 -24.45
C PRO A 355 -0.94 -24.88 -23.12
N SER A 356 -0.28 -24.28 -22.16
CA SER A 356 0.10 -24.89 -20.86
C SER A 356 -0.84 -24.54 -19.70
N GLU A 357 -1.70 -23.53 -19.84
CA GLU A 357 -2.70 -23.21 -18.81
C GLU A 357 -4.01 -23.95 -19.14
N LYS A 358 -4.39 -24.88 -18.27
CA LYS A 358 -5.66 -25.61 -18.39
C LYS A 358 -6.82 -24.60 -18.41
N GLN A 359 -7.60 -24.66 -19.47
CA GLN A 359 -8.84 -23.94 -19.62
C GLN A 359 -9.75 -24.16 -18.41
N TRP A 360 -10.35 -23.09 -17.86
CA TRP A 360 -11.30 -23.16 -16.73
C TRP A 360 -12.68 -23.67 -17.15
N SER A 361 -12.73 -24.76 -17.91
CA SER A 361 -13.99 -25.34 -18.41
C SER A 361 -14.91 -25.87 -17.33
N ASN A 362 -14.37 -26.08 -16.13
CA ASN A 362 -15.10 -26.58 -14.95
C ASN A 362 -15.33 -25.48 -13.90
N VAL A 363 -15.08 -24.22 -14.26
CA VAL A 363 -15.32 -23.05 -13.40
C VAL A 363 -16.53 -22.31 -13.89
N GLU A 364 -17.58 -22.27 -13.11
CA GLU A 364 -18.75 -21.42 -13.32
C GLU A 364 -18.62 -20.21 -12.42
N HIS A 365 -19.10 -19.04 -12.85
CA HIS A 365 -19.04 -17.83 -12.04
C HIS A 365 -20.32 -17.02 -12.14
N GLN A 366 -20.65 -16.31 -11.06
CA GLN A 366 -21.71 -15.32 -11.00
C GLN A 366 -21.34 -14.21 -10.02
N PHE A 367 -21.97 -13.05 -10.18
CA PHE A 367 -21.73 -11.88 -9.36
C PHE A 367 -23.04 -11.29 -8.87
N THR A 368 -23.10 -10.87 -7.60
CA THR A 368 -24.29 -10.27 -7.00
C THR A 368 -23.90 -9.24 -5.93
N SER A 369 -24.81 -8.32 -5.65
CA SER A 369 -24.66 -7.36 -4.55
C SER A 369 -25.13 -7.89 -3.19
N SER A 370 -25.71 -9.08 -3.13
CA SER A 370 -26.34 -9.66 -1.95
C SER A 370 -25.81 -11.03 -1.57
N ILE A 371 -25.38 -11.17 -0.31
CA ILE A 371 -24.97 -12.49 0.22
C ILE A 371 -26.16 -13.48 0.29
N ASP A 372 -27.38 -12.99 0.42
CA ASP A 372 -28.57 -13.85 0.45
C ASP A 372 -28.85 -14.43 -0.94
N GLU A 373 -28.69 -13.63 -2.02
CA GLU A 373 -28.75 -14.11 -3.40
C GLU A 373 -27.57 -15.07 -3.73
N ALA A 374 -26.38 -14.75 -3.24
CA ALA A 374 -25.23 -15.63 -3.39
C ALA A 374 -25.47 -17.03 -2.82
N ALA A 375 -26.27 -17.12 -1.75
CA ALA A 375 -26.62 -18.40 -1.13
C ALA A 375 -27.61 -19.23 -1.96
N ASP A 376 -28.31 -18.63 -2.95
CA ASP A 376 -29.27 -19.36 -3.79
C ASP A 376 -28.57 -20.43 -4.66
N ILE A 377 -27.28 -20.28 -4.92
CA ILE A 377 -26.48 -21.32 -5.59
C ILE A 377 -26.45 -22.64 -4.82
N LEU A 378 -26.70 -22.58 -3.50
CA LEU A 378 -26.72 -23.78 -2.64
C LEU A 378 -28.08 -24.50 -2.65
N LYS A 379 -29.12 -23.91 -3.30
CA LYS A 379 -30.40 -24.57 -3.55
C LYS A 379 -30.17 -25.61 -4.65
N SER A 380 -30.74 -26.81 -4.49
CA SER A 380 -30.64 -27.81 -5.56
C SER A 380 -31.63 -27.49 -6.67
N ASP A 381 -31.15 -27.47 -7.92
CA ASP A 381 -31.97 -27.14 -9.09
C ASP A 381 -32.99 -28.20 -9.48
N ASN A 382 -32.99 -29.38 -8.85
CA ASN A 382 -33.99 -30.43 -9.08
C ASN A 382 -34.28 -31.23 -7.81
N GLU A 383 -35.53 -31.27 -7.41
CA GLU A 383 -36.07 -32.15 -6.36
C GLU A 383 -36.15 -33.63 -6.81
N THR A 384 -35.09 -34.17 -7.40
CA THR A 384 -34.99 -35.61 -7.55
C THR A 384 -34.24 -36.17 -6.34
N GLU A 385 -34.79 -37.20 -5.68
CA GLU A 385 -34.26 -37.78 -4.46
C GLU A 385 -32.78 -38.20 -4.54
N GLU A 386 -32.20 -38.40 -5.73
CA GLU A 386 -30.81 -38.72 -5.95
C GLU A 386 -29.87 -37.49 -5.93
N SER A 387 -30.34 -36.31 -6.28
CA SER A 387 -29.51 -35.08 -6.30
C SER A 387 -29.35 -34.47 -4.89
N CYS A 388 -30.18 -34.83 -3.94
CA CYS A 388 -30.16 -34.37 -2.57
C CYS A 388 -29.00 -34.99 -1.72
N LEU A 389 -28.24 -35.97 -2.27
CA LEU A 389 -27.18 -36.70 -1.55
C LEU A 389 -25.77 -36.19 -1.77
N LEU A 390 -25.54 -35.31 -2.72
CA LEU A 390 -24.19 -34.77 -2.97
C LEU A 390 -23.90 -33.54 -2.12
N SER A 391 -23.18 -33.73 -1.03
CA SER A 391 -22.67 -32.62 -0.22
C SER A 391 -21.64 -31.82 -1.03
N ARG A 392 -21.78 -30.48 -1.03
CA ARG A 392 -20.80 -29.54 -1.61
C ARG A 392 -19.82 -29.07 -0.54
N PHE A 393 -18.62 -28.75 -0.93
CA PHE A 393 -17.68 -28.04 -0.07
C PHE A 393 -17.79 -26.54 -0.32
N VAL A 394 -18.24 -25.77 0.67
CA VAL A 394 -18.47 -24.34 0.57
C VAL A 394 -17.36 -23.56 1.28
N VAL A 395 -16.70 -22.67 0.56
CA VAL A 395 -15.67 -21.78 1.05
C VAL A 395 -16.23 -20.35 1.11
N PHE A 396 -16.45 -19.83 2.30
CA PHE A 396 -16.67 -18.38 2.47
C PHE A 396 -15.31 -17.70 2.56
N ASN A 397 -15.01 -16.83 1.60
CA ASN A 397 -13.82 -16.00 1.63
C ASN A 397 -14.20 -14.56 2.02
N ILE A 398 -13.42 -13.97 2.93
CA ILE A 398 -13.59 -12.59 3.40
C ILE A 398 -12.19 -11.98 3.44
N ALA A 399 -11.84 -11.24 2.39
CA ALA A 399 -10.52 -10.63 2.28
C ALA A 399 -10.63 -9.10 2.41
N HIS A 400 -9.90 -8.52 3.36
CA HIS A 400 -9.81 -7.08 3.62
C HIS A 400 -11.14 -6.34 3.91
N LEU A 401 -12.26 -7.05 3.99
CA LEU A 401 -13.58 -6.48 4.23
C LEU A 401 -13.76 -6.08 5.70
N LEU A 402 -13.35 -6.94 6.65
CA LEU A 402 -13.57 -6.67 8.08
C LEU A 402 -12.82 -5.44 8.58
N ALA A 403 -11.78 -5.03 7.87
CA ALA A 403 -11.09 -3.76 8.08
C ALA A 403 -11.91 -2.53 7.65
N CYS A 404 -12.89 -2.72 6.77
CA CYS A 404 -13.67 -1.64 6.16
C CYS A 404 -15.05 -1.45 6.81
N ILE A 405 -15.53 -2.42 7.59
CA ILE A 405 -16.84 -2.42 8.24
C ILE A 405 -16.72 -2.27 9.76
N ASP A 406 -17.80 -1.79 10.39
CA ASP A 406 -17.87 -1.69 11.84
C ASP A 406 -18.27 -3.01 12.51
N GLY A 407 -18.31 -3.01 13.87
CA GLY A 407 -18.66 -4.21 14.65
C GLY A 407 -20.07 -4.72 14.41
N ASN A 408 -21.05 -3.84 14.19
CA ASN A 408 -22.45 -4.23 13.96
C ASN A 408 -22.61 -4.88 12.58
N MET A 409 -21.94 -4.34 11.57
CA MET A 409 -21.90 -4.93 10.23
C MET A 409 -21.19 -6.29 10.24
N ALA A 410 -20.10 -6.41 11.00
CA ALA A 410 -19.37 -7.68 11.15
C ALA A 410 -20.22 -8.75 11.86
N GLU A 411 -20.98 -8.38 12.88
CA GLU A 411 -21.96 -9.27 13.55
C GLU A 411 -23.08 -9.70 12.60
N THR A 412 -23.67 -8.75 11.87
CA THR A 412 -24.69 -9.03 10.86
C THR A 412 -24.21 -9.99 9.80
N LEU A 413 -22.98 -9.80 9.31
CA LEU A 413 -22.35 -10.70 8.34
C LEU A 413 -22.18 -12.10 8.89
N ALA A 414 -21.69 -12.24 10.13
CA ALA A 414 -21.55 -13.52 10.80
C ALA A 414 -22.91 -14.23 10.97
N MET A 415 -23.96 -13.50 11.36
CA MET A 415 -25.32 -14.04 11.49
C MET A 415 -25.86 -14.55 10.14
N LYS A 416 -25.63 -13.82 9.04
CA LYS A 416 -26.01 -14.25 7.69
C LYS A 416 -25.30 -15.54 7.29
N ILE A 417 -23.98 -15.64 7.47
CA ILE A 417 -23.20 -16.85 7.18
C ILE A 417 -23.74 -18.04 8.00
N ASN A 418 -23.93 -17.85 9.32
CA ASN A 418 -24.50 -18.90 10.18
C ASN A 418 -25.93 -19.30 9.73
N GLY A 419 -26.74 -18.36 9.29
CA GLY A 419 -28.06 -18.60 8.73
C GLY A 419 -28.00 -19.48 7.47
N ILE A 420 -27.03 -19.21 6.57
CA ILE A 420 -26.80 -20.02 5.36
C ILE A 420 -26.37 -21.44 5.75
N ILE A 421 -25.41 -21.57 6.65
CA ILE A 421 -24.92 -22.89 7.12
C ILE A 421 -26.08 -23.70 7.71
N LYS A 422 -26.92 -23.10 8.53
CA LYS A 422 -28.09 -23.76 9.15
C LYS A 422 -29.16 -24.19 8.13
N ARG A 423 -29.33 -23.46 7.05
CA ARG A 423 -30.31 -23.78 5.98
C ARG A 423 -29.84 -24.93 5.08
N HIS A 424 -28.53 -25.15 4.98
CA HIS A 424 -27.94 -26.18 4.10
C HIS A 424 -26.99 -27.09 4.86
N PRO A 425 -27.46 -27.83 5.89
CA PRO A 425 -26.60 -28.59 6.81
C PRO A 425 -25.90 -29.81 6.15
N GLN A 426 -26.33 -30.22 4.97
CA GLN A 426 -25.72 -31.31 4.18
C GLN A 426 -24.33 -30.94 3.63
N ASN A 427 -24.02 -29.66 3.49
CA ASN A 427 -22.77 -29.18 2.95
C ASN A 427 -21.66 -29.11 4.01
N LYS A 428 -20.41 -29.12 3.55
CA LYS A 428 -19.23 -28.84 4.41
C LYS A 428 -18.77 -27.43 4.22
N TYR A 429 -18.36 -26.77 5.28
CA TYR A 429 -18.05 -25.36 5.26
C TYR A 429 -16.64 -25.06 5.77
N THR A 430 -16.03 -24.04 5.19
CA THR A 430 -14.88 -23.34 5.78
C THR A 430 -15.03 -21.84 5.58
N VAL A 431 -14.53 -21.06 6.52
CA VAL A 431 -14.47 -19.60 6.42
C VAL A 431 -13.00 -19.21 6.42
N VAL A 432 -12.57 -18.56 5.36
CA VAL A 432 -11.22 -18.00 5.20
C VAL A 432 -11.30 -16.50 5.36
N VAL A 433 -10.57 -15.96 6.31
CA VAL A 433 -10.51 -14.51 6.55
C VAL A 433 -9.07 -14.07 6.36
N THR A 434 -8.87 -13.09 5.49
CA THR A 434 -7.58 -12.44 5.26
C THR A 434 -7.75 -10.95 5.53
N ASP A 435 -6.98 -10.40 6.48
CA ASP A 435 -7.03 -8.99 6.79
C ASP A 435 -5.66 -8.46 7.22
N ASN A 436 -5.45 -7.16 7.09
CA ASN A 436 -4.23 -6.51 7.53
C ASN A 436 -4.19 -6.42 9.06
N ASP A 437 -3.02 -6.75 9.63
CA ASP A 437 -2.75 -6.78 11.07
C ASP A 437 -2.61 -5.36 11.66
N PHE A 438 -3.74 -4.66 11.89
CA PHE A 438 -3.78 -3.34 12.53
C PHE A 438 -4.73 -3.29 13.72
N ASP A 439 -4.24 -2.88 14.90
CA ASP A 439 -4.92 -2.86 16.20
C ASP A 439 -6.37 -2.29 16.22
N ARG A 440 -6.68 -1.32 15.39
CA ARG A 440 -8.06 -0.77 15.31
C ARG A 440 -9.02 -1.65 14.51
N ARG A 441 -8.52 -2.46 13.60
CA ARG A 441 -9.27 -3.33 12.68
C ARG A 441 -9.58 -4.68 13.32
N MET A 442 -8.86 -5.05 14.38
CA MET A 442 -9.09 -6.26 15.17
C MET A 442 -10.44 -6.31 15.88
N ARG A 443 -11.14 -5.17 16.06
CA ARG A 443 -12.45 -5.15 16.72
C ARG A 443 -13.52 -5.87 15.91
N SER A 444 -13.67 -5.52 14.62
CA SER A 444 -14.65 -6.14 13.73
C SER A 444 -14.33 -7.62 13.51
N TYR A 445 -13.05 -7.98 13.33
CA TYR A 445 -12.61 -9.38 13.26
C TYR A 445 -12.92 -10.14 14.56
N GLY A 446 -12.64 -9.56 15.72
CA GLY A 446 -12.95 -10.16 17.02
C GLY A 446 -14.45 -10.40 17.24
N VAL A 447 -15.31 -9.46 16.81
CA VAL A 447 -16.78 -9.61 16.82
C VAL A 447 -17.20 -10.72 15.86
N PHE A 448 -16.75 -10.66 14.60
CA PHE A 448 -17.04 -11.66 13.58
C PHE A 448 -16.67 -13.07 14.04
N LYS A 449 -15.45 -13.27 14.51
CA LYS A 449 -14.95 -14.58 14.98
C LYS A 449 -15.77 -15.16 16.12
N ARG A 450 -16.21 -14.33 17.07
CA ARG A 450 -17.10 -14.79 18.16
C ARG A 450 -18.46 -15.24 17.65
N CYS A 451 -19.02 -14.50 16.70
CA CYS A 451 -20.37 -14.74 16.19
C CYS A 451 -20.45 -15.90 15.20
N VAL A 452 -19.41 -16.18 14.43
CA VAL A 452 -19.36 -17.32 13.49
C VAL A 452 -19.15 -18.65 14.22
N ASN A 453 -18.49 -18.67 15.38
CA ASN A 453 -18.25 -19.89 16.14
C ASN A 453 -19.42 -20.26 17.12
N ASN A 454 -20.45 -19.42 17.24
CA ASN A 454 -21.67 -19.67 18.01
C ASN A 454 -22.84 -20.06 17.11
#